data_52852ac0c7ce3a1f7180dbc1cf6ddc96
#
_entry.id   52852ac0c7ce3a1f7180dbc1cf6ddc96
#
_cell.length_a   1.000
_cell.length_b   1.000
_cell.length_c   1.000
_cell.angle_alpha   90.00
_cell.angle_beta   90.00
_cell.angle_gamma   90.00
#
_symmetry.space_group_name_H-M   'P 1'
#
loop_
_entity.id
_entity.type
_entity.pdbx_description
1 polymer ?
#
loop_
_entity_poly.entity_id
_entity_poly.type
_entity_poly.pdbx_seq_one_letter_code
_entity_poly.pdbx_strand_id
1 'polypeptide(L)'
;MQAPPLLAHSSCRRRARAAWAAVLLGFALASTLAHAFGFDDVERKARALAARPYKAPVTQLPKEWLDLDYDQYRDIRFRPDRALWRAQKLPFEVMFFHPGFHFDHPVHINEVVGNDVKEVPYSPDQFDYGKNKLGKASMRFPGFAGFRVHYALNTPKYKDEVLVFLGASYFRALGKRQVYGLSARGLAIDTALASGEEFPSFVEFWLVRPAPNATEMTIYALLDSRRVAGAYRFILRPGTDTAVDVRERLFLREHVTRLGIAPLTSMFLSGENQGPAANDYRPEVHDSDVVSMQSGTGEWIMRPLVNPKKLLVSSFAMNNPAGFGLQQRDRSFSHYEDLESHFERRPSVWVQPRSGFGAGHVEIVEIPTPDETNDNIVVYWMPDVLPSPQEPVDFEYRLLWQMQNETHAPQSWVTQTRRGHGFRKVQDKSLDFVIDFQGPALSKLPHGAEVEPVVTADSNARILESNAYPNEETGGYRLTIRFNRLDDAKPVELRAFLRNKSGTLSETWSYLLPPT
;
A
#
# COMPACT_ATOMS: atom_id res chain seq x y z
N MET A 1 69.23 60.40 49.42
CA MET A 1 67.86 60.52 49.96
C MET A 1 66.93 59.97 48.89
N GLN A 2 66.26 58.97 49.23
CA GLN A 2 65.56 58.07 48.32
C GLN A 2 64.18 58.58 47.88
N ALA A 3 63.88 58.46 46.60
CA ALA A 3 62.53 58.61 46.05
C ALA A 3 61.75 57.33 46.10
N PRO A 4 60.41 57.28 46.33
CA PRO A 4 59.61 56.08 46.35
C PRO A 4 59.11 55.69 44.96
N PRO A 5 58.73 54.42 44.75
CA PRO A 5 58.46 53.84 43.43
C PRO A 5 57.01 54.10 42.98
N LEU A 6 56.84 54.23 41.67
CA LEU A 6 55.57 54.29 40.96
C LEU A 6 54.96 52.90 40.84
N LEU A 7 53.80 52.72 41.38
CA LEU A 7 52.99 51.49 41.28
C LEU A 7 52.10 51.47 40.02
N ALA A 8 52.13 50.34 39.38
CA ALA A 8 51.45 50.01 38.13
C ALA A 8 49.92 49.97 38.21
N HIS A 9 49.28 50.77 37.34
CA HIS A 9 47.83 50.65 37.04
C HIS A 9 47.55 50.25 35.58
N SER A 10 47.97 49.05 35.16
CA SER A 10 47.72 48.61 33.78
C SER A 10 47.08 47.24 33.64
N SER A 11 46.81 46.49 34.72
CA SER A 11 46.29 45.12 34.63
C SER A 11 44.78 44.95 34.69
N CYS A 12 44.04 45.97 35.15
CA CYS A 12 42.56 45.86 35.35
C CYS A 12 41.76 46.09 34.06
N ARG A 13 42.23 46.95 33.13
CA ARG A 13 41.50 47.26 31.87
C ARG A 13 41.61 46.16 30.80
N ARG A 14 42.65 45.30 30.83
CA ARG A 14 42.78 44.16 29.87
C ARG A 14 41.90 42.99 30.24
N ARG A 15 41.63 42.72 31.52
CA ARG A 15 40.72 41.63 31.95
C ARG A 15 39.24 41.91 31.67
N ALA A 16 38.82 43.18 31.79
CA ALA A 16 37.44 43.59 31.47
C ALA A 16 37.13 43.48 29.96
N ARG A 17 38.09 43.83 29.07
CA ARG A 17 37.90 43.71 27.62
C ARG A 17 37.90 42.24 27.13
N ALA A 18 38.67 41.34 27.76
CA ALA A 18 38.64 39.90 27.46
C ALA A 18 37.33 39.24 27.91
N ALA A 19 36.75 39.67 29.06
CA ALA A 19 35.46 39.14 29.54
C ALA A 19 34.28 39.57 28.63
N TRP A 20 34.29 40.81 28.12
CA TRP A 20 33.26 41.26 27.18
C TRP A 20 33.38 40.63 25.78
N ALA A 21 34.59 40.35 25.30
CA ALA A 21 34.79 39.60 24.04
C ALA A 21 34.35 38.14 24.15
N ALA A 22 34.54 37.49 25.31
CA ALA A 22 34.07 36.13 25.54
C ALA A 22 32.53 36.02 25.64
N VAL A 23 31.86 37.02 26.21
CA VAL A 23 30.39 37.12 26.29
C VAL A 23 29.79 37.38 24.90
N LEU A 24 30.42 38.24 24.08
CA LEU A 24 29.97 38.50 22.71
C LEU A 24 30.23 37.31 21.76
N LEU A 25 31.31 36.53 21.95
CA LEU A 25 31.54 35.29 21.21
C LEU A 25 30.58 34.18 21.66
N GLY A 26 30.19 34.12 22.93
CA GLY A 26 29.17 33.17 23.43
C GLY A 26 27.77 33.45 22.90
N PHE A 27 27.41 34.70 22.63
CA PHE A 27 26.13 35.07 22.00
C PHE A 27 26.11 34.87 20.47
N ALA A 28 27.28 34.89 19.81
CA ALA A 28 27.37 34.63 18.36
C ALA A 28 27.33 33.15 18.00
N LEU A 29 27.53 32.23 18.96
CA LEU A 29 27.47 30.77 18.78
C LEU A 29 26.14 30.16 19.19
N ALA A 30 25.17 30.93 19.68
CA ALA A 30 23.77 30.54 19.70
C ALA A 30 23.17 30.73 18.29
N SER A 31 23.83 30.20 17.27
CA SER A 31 23.17 29.89 15.99
C SER A 31 21.99 29.02 16.36
N THR A 32 20.80 29.55 16.36
CA THR A 32 19.58 28.76 16.28
C THR A 32 19.81 27.84 15.09
N LEU A 33 20.10 26.57 15.36
CA LEU A 33 20.02 25.52 14.35
C LEU A 33 18.62 25.66 13.76
N ALA A 34 18.53 26.34 12.64
CA ALA A 34 17.28 26.47 11.91
C ALA A 34 16.82 25.02 11.62
N HIS A 35 15.87 24.54 12.40
CA HIS A 35 15.35 23.19 12.27
C HIS A 35 14.63 23.11 10.92
N ALA A 36 15.17 22.33 9.99
CA ALA A 36 14.50 22.09 8.72
C ALA A 36 13.18 21.36 8.98
N PHE A 37 12.11 21.77 8.30
CA PHE A 37 10.83 21.08 8.40
C PHE A 37 11.00 19.60 8.07
N GLY A 38 10.47 18.74 8.93
CA GLY A 38 10.64 17.30 8.82
C GLY A 38 9.53 16.48 9.49
N PHE A 39 9.78 15.18 9.62
CA PHE A 39 8.84 14.23 10.22
C PHE A 39 8.42 14.63 11.64
N ASP A 40 9.34 15.15 12.45
CA ASP A 40 9.07 15.55 13.83
C ASP A 40 8.09 16.73 13.93
N ASP A 41 8.02 17.58 12.90
CA ASP A 41 7.02 18.67 12.84
C ASP A 41 5.62 18.11 12.64
N VAL A 42 5.50 17.11 11.76
CA VAL A 42 4.22 16.41 11.52
C VAL A 42 3.83 15.58 12.73
N GLU A 43 4.79 14.92 13.39
CA GLU A 43 4.56 14.19 14.64
C GLU A 43 3.96 15.10 15.72
N ARG A 44 4.54 16.28 15.93
CA ARG A 44 3.99 17.25 16.91
C ARG A 44 2.54 17.63 16.59
N LYS A 45 2.20 17.80 15.28
CA LYS A 45 0.82 18.06 14.85
C LYS A 45 -0.09 16.86 15.13
N ALA A 46 0.33 15.64 14.79
CA ALA A 46 -0.44 14.42 15.03
C ALA A 46 -0.71 14.19 16.52
N ARG A 47 0.32 14.33 17.36
CA ARG A 47 0.19 14.27 18.83
C ARG A 47 -0.78 15.31 19.37
N ALA A 48 -0.70 16.56 18.88
CA ALA A 48 -1.61 17.63 19.29
C ALA A 48 -3.06 17.38 18.84
N LEU A 49 -3.27 16.76 17.68
CA LEU A 49 -4.60 16.33 17.23
C LEU A 49 -5.14 15.19 18.10
N ALA A 50 -4.34 14.15 18.37
CA ALA A 50 -4.73 13.03 19.20
C ALA A 50 -5.12 13.44 20.64
N ALA A 51 -4.48 14.49 21.17
CA ALA A 51 -4.79 15.04 22.50
C ALA A 51 -6.13 15.81 22.59
N ARG A 52 -6.85 15.98 21.47
CA ARG A 52 -8.11 16.71 21.40
C ARG A 52 -9.24 15.80 20.90
N PRO A 53 -10.50 16.05 21.30
CA PRO A 53 -11.63 15.40 20.69
C PRO A 53 -11.63 15.61 19.16
N TYR A 54 -11.95 14.54 18.44
CA TYR A 54 -12.05 14.62 16.98
C TYR A 54 -13.16 15.58 16.56
N LYS A 55 -12.86 16.38 15.56
CA LYS A 55 -13.84 17.25 14.90
C LYS A 55 -13.97 16.80 13.47
N ALA A 56 -15.09 16.19 13.13
CA ALA A 56 -15.38 15.82 11.75
C ALA A 56 -15.29 17.09 10.87
N PRO A 57 -14.58 17.02 9.74
CA PRO A 57 -14.56 18.13 8.80
C PRO A 57 -15.99 18.37 8.30
N VAL A 58 -16.37 19.64 8.20
CA VAL A 58 -17.66 20.03 7.63
C VAL A 58 -17.41 20.42 6.18
N THR A 59 -18.11 19.77 5.26
CA THR A 59 -18.00 20.16 3.86
C THR A 59 -18.52 21.59 3.67
N GLN A 60 -17.75 22.39 2.95
CA GLN A 60 -18.11 23.75 2.54
C GLN A 60 -18.34 23.84 1.03
N LEU A 61 -18.37 22.68 0.36
CA LEU A 61 -18.57 22.62 -1.08
C LEU A 61 -19.97 23.06 -1.48
N PRO A 62 -20.11 23.79 -2.60
CA PRO A 62 -21.38 24.06 -3.20
C PRO A 62 -22.11 22.75 -3.54
N LYS A 63 -23.43 22.71 -3.33
CA LYS A 63 -24.23 21.53 -3.64
C LYS A 63 -24.06 21.06 -5.09
N GLU A 64 -23.95 21.98 -6.04
CA GLU A 64 -23.73 21.69 -7.45
C GLU A 64 -22.42 20.92 -7.74
N TRP A 65 -21.43 20.94 -6.82
CA TRP A 65 -20.20 20.17 -6.93
C TRP A 65 -20.35 18.77 -6.32
N LEU A 66 -21.16 18.67 -5.26
CA LEU A 66 -21.47 17.38 -4.62
C LEU A 66 -22.42 16.54 -5.48
N ASP A 67 -23.31 17.20 -6.22
CA ASP A 67 -24.28 16.55 -7.10
C ASP A 67 -23.69 16.13 -8.47
N LEU A 68 -22.40 16.34 -8.74
CA LEU A 68 -21.75 15.87 -9.96
C LEU A 68 -21.83 14.34 -10.03
N ASP A 69 -22.13 13.81 -11.21
CA ASP A 69 -21.93 12.39 -11.49
C ASP A 69 -20.46 12.08 -11.83
N TYR A 70 -20.14 10.80 -12.00
CA TYR A 70 -18.79 10.35 -12.29
C TYR A 70 -18.20 10.95 -13.57
N ASP A 71 -18.97 10.99 -14.66
CA ASP A 71 -18.51 11.50 -15.94
C ASP A 71 -18.31 13.02 -15.91
N GLN A 72 -19.19 13.73 -15.25
CA GLN A 72 -19.05 15.16 -15.01
C GLN A 72 -17.80 15.48 -14.16
N TYR A 73 -17.57 14.73 -13.08
CA TYR A 73 -16.37 14.91 -12.26
C TYR A 73 -15.10 14.59 -13.04
N ARG A 74 -15.07 13.51 -13.80
CA ARG A 74 -13.93 13.07 -14.62
C ARG A 74 -13.59 14.08 -15.73
N ASP A 75 -14.55 14.86 -16.20
CA ASP A 75 -14.34 15.91 -17.20
C ASP A 75 -13.66 17.17 -16.62
N ILE A 76 -13.60 17.31 -15.29
CA ILE A 76 -12.83 18.37 -14.62
C ILE A 76 -11.36 17.93 -14.56
N ARG A 77 -10.50 18.60 -15.33
CA ARG A 77 -9.10 18.20 -15.50
C ARG A 77 -8.17 19.32 -15.06
N PHE A 78 -7.12 18.95 -14.30
CA PHE A 78 -6.05 19.89 -13.99
C PHE A 78 -5.28 20.25 -15.26
N ARG A 79 -4.98 21.52 -15.44
CA ARG A 79 -4.24 22.02 -16.62
C ARG A 79 -2.75 21.70 -16.49
N PRO A 80 -2.16 20.89 -17.40
CA PRO A 80 -0.76 20.46 -17.28
C PRO A 80 0.24 21.63 -17.27
N ASP A 81 -0.07 22.75 -17.92
CA ASP A 81 0.78 23.94 -17.93
C ASP A 81 0.88 24.62 -16.55
N ARG A 82 -0.04 24.30 -15.63
CA ARG A 82 -0.10 24.80 -14.25
C ARG A 82 0.51 23.85 -13.22
N ALA A 83 1.10 22.72 -13.66
CA ALA A 83 1.69 21.74 -12.74
C ALA A 83 2.79 22.38 -11.86
N LEU A 84 2.77 22.08 -10.57
CA LEU A 84 3.79 22.52 -9.64
C LEU A 84 5.16 22.01 -10.11
N TRP A 85 6.19 22.87 -10.08
CA TRP A 85 7.58 22.64 -10.49
C TRP A 85 7.82 22.49 -12.01
N ARG A 86 6.80 22.60 -12.84
CA ARG A 86 6.97 22.59 -14.31
C ARG A 86 7.79 23.77 -14.82
N ALA A 87 7.49 24.97 -14.32
CA ALA A 87 8.22 26.19 -14.71
C ALA A 87 9.71 26.12 -14.33
N GLN A 88 10.02 25.45 -13.22
CA GLN A 88 11.39 25.21 -12.75
C GLN A 88 12.08 24.03 -13.47
N LYS A 89 11.37 23.32 -14.33
CA LYS A 89 11.86 22.15 -15.10
C LYS A 89 12.44 21.05 -14.19
N LEU A 90 11.85 20.84 -13.01
CA LEU A 90 12.29 19.82 -12.07
C LEU A 90 11.92 18.42 -12.55
N PRO A 91 12.60 17.34 -12.07
CA PRO A 91 12.32 15.97 -12.51
C PRO A 91 10.89 15.52 -12.17
N PHE A 92 10.36 15.95 -11.04
CA PHE A 92 8.99 15.69 -10.62
C PHE A 92 8.09 16.91 -10.92
N GLU A 93 6.83 16.64 -11.25
CA GLU A 93 5.76 17.62 -11.37
C GLU A 93 4.55 17.14 -10.58
N VAL A 94 3.77 18.07 -10.02
CA VAL A 94 2.56 17.71 -9.27
C VAL A 94 1.36 18.42 -9.90
N MET A 95 0.30 17.64 -10.12
CA MET A 95 -1.02 18.09 -10.52
C MET A 95 -2.03 17.77 -9.44
N PHE A 96 -3.11 18.55 -9.35
CA PHE A 96 -4.04 18.46 -8.25
C PHE A 96 -5.42 18.02 -8.73
N PHE A 97 -6.20 17.44 -7.80
CA PHE A 97 -7.60 17.07 -8.07
C PHE A 97 -8.55 18.15 -7.53
N HIS A 98 -9.56 18.43 -8.31
CA HIS A 98 -10.65 19.32 -7.93
C HIS A 98 -11.54 18.63 -6.88
N PRO A 99 -11.97 19.33 -5.82
CA PRO A 99 -12.96 18.77 -4.90
C PRO A 99 -14.35 18.71 -5.56
N GLY A 100 -15.16 17.75 -5.15
CA GLY A 100 -16.51 17.51 -5.68
C GLY A 100 -16.85 16.02 -5.77
N PHE A 101 -18.07 15.68 -6.18
CA PHE A 101 -18.54 14.30 -6.21
C PHE A 101 -18.42 13.66 -4.81
N HIS A 102 -17.68 12.57 -4.66
CA HIS A 102 -17.41 11.91 -3.38
C HIS A 102 -16.22 12.55 -2.60
N PHE A 103 -15.48 13.47 -3.22
CA PHE A 103 -14.34 14.14 -2.60
C PHE A 103 -14.76 15.50 -2.02
N ASP A 104 -15.54 15.43 -0.95
CA ASP A 104 -16.22 16.56 -0.34
C ASP A 104 -15.40 17.28 0.73
N HIS A 105 -14.22 16.77 1.04
CA HIS A 105 -13.31 17.33 2.04
C HIS A 105 -11.96 17.67 1.41
N PRO A 106 -11.58 18.95 1.37
CA PRO A 106 -10.30 19.35 0.83
C PRO A 106 -9.17 18.97 1.77
N VAL A 107 -8.00 18.75 1.17
CA VAL A 107 -6.75 18.59 1.88
C VAL A 107 -5.89 19.83 1.74
N HIS A 108 -5.16 20.21 2.80
CA HIS A 108 -4.17 21.25 2.73
C HIS A 108 -2.88 20.72 2.12
N ILE A 109 -2.35 21.41 1.12
CA ILE A 109 -1.11 21.02 0.46
C ILE A 109 -0.09 22.14 0.57
N ASN A 110 1.05 21.82 1.16
CA ASN A 110 2.14 22.75 1.36
C ASN A 110 3.36 22.34 0.52
N GLU A 111 4.09 23.32 0.02
CA GLU A 111 5.42 23.15 -0.54
C GLU A 111 6.47 23.43 0.52
N VAL A 112 7.51 22.60 0.61
CA VAL A 112 8.65 22.78 1.50
C VAL A 112 9.89 23.09 0.67
N VAL A 113 10.54 24.24 0.95
CA VAL A 113 11.78 24.67 0.29
C VAL A 113 12.80 25.05 1.37
N GLY A 114 13.73 24.14 1.66
CA GLY A 114 14.61 24.30 2.82
C GLY A 114 13.78 24.35 4.12
N ASN A 115 13.78 25.49 4.79
CA ASN A 115 13.00 25.72 6.02
C ASN A 115 11.65 26.40 5.77
N ASP A 116 11.42 26.90 4.56
CA ASP A 116 10.19 27.61 4.21
C ASP A 116 9.08 26.62 3.88
N VAL A 117 7.94 26.79 4.55
CA VAL A 117 6.70 26.03 4.28
C VAL A 117 5.66 27.03 3.78
N LYS A 118 5.12 26.78 2.58
CA LYS A 118 4.11 27.64 1.96
C LYS A 118 2.96 26.79 1.43
N GLU A 119 1.75 27.18 1.75
CA GLU A 119 0.56 26.54 1.18
C GLU A 119 0.52 26.75 -0.33
N VAL A 120 0.22 25.68 -1.08
CA VAL A 120 0.01 25.73 -2.54
C VAL A 120 -1.38 26.33 -2.77
N PRO A 121 -1.46 27.51 -3.42
CA PRO A 121 -2.74 28.20 -3.57
C PRO A 121 -3.63 27.47 -4.59
N TYR A 122 -4.88 27.24 -4.18
CA TYR A 122 -5.93 26.82 -5.12
C TYR A 122 -6.36 28.01 -5.99
N SER A 123 -6.54 27.76 -7.30
CA SER A 123 -7.20 28.68 -8.22
C SER A 123 -8.09 27.90 -9.20
N PRO A 124 -9.33 28.35 -9.46
CA PRO A 124 -10.18 27.76 -10.49
C PRO A 124 -9.53 27.70 -11.88
N ASP A 125 -8.64 28.66 -12.20
CA ASP A 125 -7.95 28.73 -13.49
C ASP A 125 -6.90 27.63 -13.68
N GLN A 126 -6.63 26.85 -12.65
CA GLN A 126 -5.77 25.66 -12.74
C GLN A 126 -6.50 24.46 -13.37
N PHE A 127 -7.82 24.55 -13.58
CA PHE A 127 -8.64 23.46 -14.08
C PHE A 127 -9.33 23.82 -15.40
N ASP A 128 -9.51 22.78 -16.22
CA ASP A 128 -10.42 22.76 -17.34
C ASP A 128 -11.68 22.01 -16.92
N TYR A 129 -12.81 22.67 -17.01
CA TYR A 129 -14.10 22.12 -16.54
C TYR A 129 -14.84 21.33 -17.63
N GLY A 130 -14.26 21.20 -18.81
CA GLY A 130 -14.85 20.46 -19.92
C GLY A 130 -16.24 20.97 -20.29
N LYS A 131 -17.23 20.09 -20.26
CA LYS A 131 -18.63 20.41 -20.56
C LYS A 131 -19.44 20.95 -19.36
N ASN A 132 -18.84 20.94 -18.17
CA ASN A 132 -19.52 21.38 -16.95
C ASN A 132 -19.75 22.89 -16.94
N LYS A 133 -20.95 23.31 -16.59
CA LYS A 133 -21.35 24.72 -16.44
C LYS A 133 -21.41 25.10 -14.96
N LEU A 134 -20.28 25.04 -14.28
CA LEU A 134 -20.20 25.42 -12.86
C LEU A 134 -20.07 26.95 -12.73
N GLY A 135 -20.80 27.52 -11.79
CA GLY A 135 -20.78 28.96 -11.55
C GLY A 135 -19.42 29.43 -11.01
N LYS A 136 -18.79 30.43 -11.65
CA LYS A 136 -17.47 30.96 -11.22
C LYS A 136 -17.46 31.54 -9.79
N ALA A 137 -18.60 32.01 -9.31
CA ALA A 137 -18.71 32.57 -7.96
C ALA A 137 -18.65 31.49 -6.86
N SER A 138 -19.08 30.25 -7.16
CA SER A 138 -19.00 29.09 -6.28
C SER A 138 -17.59 28.48 -6.20
N MET A 139 -16.66 28.90 -7.05
CA MET A 139 -15.30 28.33 -7.18
C MET A 139 -14.28 28.88 -6.18
N ARG A 140 -14.67 29.69 -5.21
CA ARG A 140 -13.78 30.13 -4.13
C ARG A 140 -13.70 29.06 -3.06
N PHE A 141 -12.86 28.07 -3.28
CA PHE A 141 -12.70 27.00 -2.32
C PHE A 141 -11.26 26.86 -1.82
N PRO A 142 -11.02 26.65 -0.52
CA PRO A 142 -9.68 26.57 0.04
C PRO A 142 -9.12 25.15 -0.02
N GLY A 143 -8.65 24.68 -1.17
CA GLY A 143 -7.91 23.43 -1.22
C GLY A 143 -8.22 22.51 -2.40
N PHE A 144 -7.57 21.36 -2.40
CA PHE A 144 -7.64 20.33 -3.43
C PHE A 144 -8.20 19.04 -2.82
N ALA A 145 -8.78 18.14 -3.64
CA ALA A 145 -9.22 16.83 -3.17
C ALA A 145 -8.05 15.86 -2.94
N GLY A 146 -6.91 16.15 -3.55
CA GLY A 146 -5.71 15.33 -3.54
C GLY A 146 -4.76 15.77 -4.63
N PHE A 147 -3.76 14.94 -4.92
CA PHE A 147 -2.77 15.25 -5.94
C PHE A 147 -2.18 13.99 -6.58
N ARG A 148 -1.53 14.19 -7.72
CA ARG A 148 -0.80 13.16 -8.46
C ARG A 148 0.60 13.67 -8.80
N VAL A 149 1.57 12.78 -8.65
CA VAL A 149 2.98 13.05 -8.94
C VAL A 149 3.31 12.47 -10.30
N HIS A 150 4.00 13.26 -11.11
CA HIS A 150 4.44 12.90 -12.45
C HIS A 150 5.97 12.84 -12.53
N TYR A 151 6.49 11.84 -13.23
CA TYR A 151 7.92 11.62 -13.44
C TYR A 151 8.17 11.00 -14.83
N ALA A 152 9.32 11.25 -15.46
CA ALA A 152 9.67 10.66 -16.75
C ALA A 152 10.01 9.15 -16.56
N LEU A 153 8.98 8.31 -16.51
CA LEU A 153 9.09 6.89 -16.18
C LEU A 153 9.29 6.01 -17.42
N ASN A 154 8.37 6.09 -18.38
CA ASN A 154 8.39 5.24 -19.58
C ASN A 154 9.24 5.84 -20.70
N THR A 155 9.31 7.17 -20.77
CA THR A 155 10.05 7.91 -21.81
C THR A 155 10.52 9.27 -21.26
N PRO A 156 11.66 9.80 -21.74
CA PRO A 156 12.08 11.16 -21.38
C PRO A 156 11.26 12.28 -22.04
N LYS A 157 10.37 11.94 -22.98
CA LYS A 157 9.61 12.94 -23.76
C LYS A 157 8.46 13.57 -22.97
N TYR A 158 7.92 12.85 -22.01
CA TYR A 158 6.84 13.31 -21.12
C TYR A 158 6.95 12.65 -19.75
N LYS A 159 6.19 13.17 -18.79
CA LYS A 159 6.14 12.62 -17.43
C LYS A 159 4.85 11.85 -17.24
N ASP A 160 5.00 10.57 -16.90
CA ASP A 160 3.91 9.68 -16.55
C ASP A 160 3.42 9.99 -15.13
N GLU A 161 2.17 9.74 -14.84
CA GLU A 161 1.67 9.67 -13.48
C GLU A 161 2.28 8.46 -12.76
N VAL A 162 2.91 8.66 -11.60
CA VAL A 162 3.65 7.61 -10.89
C VAL A 162 3.15 7.37 -9.47
N LEU A 163 2.42 8.34 -8.88
CA LEU A 163 1.82 8.24 -7.55
C LEU A 163 0.61 9.14 -7.48
N VAL A 164 -0.46 8.66 -6.84
CA VAL A 164 -1.67 9.44 -6.58
C VAL A 164 -2.11 9.28 -5.14
N PHE A 165 -2.53 10.40 -4.52
CA PHE A 165 -3.28 10.46 -3.26
C PHE A 165 -4.64 11.09 -3.55
N LEU A 166 -5.71 10.34 -3.34
CA LEU A 166 -7.09 10.81 -3.57
C LEU A 166 -8.08 10.00 -2.74
N GLY A 167 -8.84 10.68 -1.89
CA GLY A 167 -9.87 10.11 -1.03
C GLY A 167 -9.32 9.43 0.22
N ALA A 168 -9.86 9.77 1.38
CA ALA A 168 -9.45 9.26 2.68
C ALA A 168 -7.91 9.17 2.82
N SER A 169 -7.37 7.98 3.06
CA SER A 169 -5.92 7.76 3.11
C SER A 169 -5.41 6.85 1.98
N TYR A 170 -6.18 6.71 0.89
CA TYR A 170 -5.80 5.88 -0.25
C TYR A 170 -4.69 6.51 -1.07
N PHE A 171 -3.79 5.65 -1.54
CA PHE A 171 -2.80 6.02 -2.55
C PHE A 171 -2.44 4.83 -3.44
N ARG A 172 -2.02 5.14 -4.66
CA ARG A 172 -1.63 4.16 -5.68
C ARG A 172 -0.32 4.62 -6.32
N ALA A 173 0.55 3.67 -6.68
CA ALA A 173 1.74 3.97 -7.46
C ALA A 173 1.85 3.06 -8.69
N LEU A 174 2.72 3.45 -9.64
CA LEU A 174 2.96 2.73 -10.88
C LEU A 174 4.46 2.61 -11.14
N GLY A 175 4.89 1.41 -11.52
CA GLY A 175 6.16 1.18 -12.19
C GLY A 175 6.04 1.28 -13.71
N LYS A 176 7.12 0.99 -14.43
CA LYS A 176 7.13 1.04 -15.91
C LYS A 176 6.09 0.11 -16.51
N ARG A 177 5.32 0.64 -17.48
CA ARG A 177 4.30 -0.07 -18.28
C ARG A 177 3.13 -0.63 -17.48
N GLN A 178 3.00 -0.27 -16.22
CA GLN A 178 1.87 -0.67 -15.40
C GLN A 178 0.66 0.24 -15.64
N VAL A 179 -0.52 -0.28 -15.33
CA VAL A 179 -1.78 0.46 -15.25
C VAL A 179 -2.31 0.35 -13.81
N TYR A 180 -3.19 1.27 -13.39
CA TYR A 180 -3.71 1.24 -12.03
C TYR A 180 -4.55 -0.03 -11.75
N GLY A 181 -4.30 -0.63 -10.61
CA GLY A 181 -5.03 -1.72 -10.01
C GLY A 181 -5.23 -1.45 -8.53
N LEU A 182 -4.70 -2.31 -7.67
CA LEU A 182 -4.83 -2.23 -6.22
C LEU A 182 -4.33 -0.90 -5.63
N SER A 183 -4.83 -0.58 -4.45
CA SER A 183 -4.46 0.60 -3.66
C SER A 183 -3.73 0.20 -2.38
N ALA A 184 -2.89 1.10 -1.86
CA ALA A 184 -2.50 1.12 -0.46
C ALA A 184 -3.33 2.16 0.30
N ARG A 185 -3.41 2.03 1.61
CA ARG A 185 -4.01 3.01 2.52
C ARG A 185 -3.00 3.45 3.57
N GLY A 186 -3.19 4.62 4.17
CA GLY A 186 -2.43 5.00 5.35
C GLY A 186 -2.70 4.07 6.52
N LEU A 187 -3.97 3.80 6.82
CA LEU A 187 -4.37 2.97 7.96
C LEU A 187 -5.73 2.33 7.70
N ALA A 188 -5.95 1.12 8.27
CA ALA A 188 -7.24 0.47 8.34
C ALA A 188 -7.68 0.32 9.80
N ILE A 189 -8.92 0.69 10.12
CA ILE A 189 -9.46 0.61 11.49
C ILE A 189 -10.78 -0.14 11.46
N ASP A 190 -10.86 -1.22 12.24
CA ASP A 190 -12.05 -2.05 12.42
C ASP A 190 -12.65 -2.57 11.11
N THR A 191 -11.81 -2.83 10.11
CA THR A 191 -12.22 -3.39 8.82
C THR A 191 -13.00 -4.68 9.02
N ALA A 192 -14.14 -4.79 8.33
CA ALA A 192 -15.05 -5.94 8.37
C ALA A 192 -15.65 -6.27 9.76
N LEU A 193 -15.66 -5.33 10.69
CA LEU A 193 -16.41 -5.49 11.94
C LEU A 193 -17.87 -5.05 11.77
N ALA A 194 -18.76 -5.71 12.48
CA ALA A 194 -20.19 -5.34 12.51
C ALA A 194 -20.45 -3.92 13.06
N SER A 195 -19.50 -3.38 13.85
CA SER A 195 -19.54 -2.00 14.34
C SER A 195 -19.30 -0.94 13.26
N GLY A 196 -18.86 -1.36 12.09
CA GLY A 196 -18.49 -0.51 10.97
C GLY A 196 -16.99 -0.18 10.94
N GLU A 197 -16.46 -0.02 9.73
CA GLU A 197 -15.09 0.41 9.46
C GLU A 197 -14.96 1.92 9.63
N GLU A 198 -13.81 2.37 10.15
CA GLU A 198 -13.42 3.78 10.18
C GLU A 198 -12.36 4.03 9.12
N PHE A 199 -12.58 5.08 8.31
CA PHE A 199 -11.68 5.48 7.22
C PHE A 199 -10.87 6.72 7.63
N PRO A 200 -9.65 6.57 8.17
CA PRO A 200 -8.78 7.70 8.42
C PRO A 200 -8.45 8.45 7.13
N SER A 201 -8.32 9.78 7.23
CA SER A 201 -8.06 10.63 6.08
C SER A 201 -6.74 11.39 6.24
N PHE A 202 -5.98 11.51 5.16
CA PHE A 202 -4.90 12.49 5.11
C PHE A 202 -5.52 13.88 4.96
N VAL A 203 -5.24 14.77 5.92
CA VAL A 203 -5.85 16.10 5.99
C VAL A 203 -4.88 17.22 5.59
N GLU A 204 -3.58 16.97 5.66
CA GLU A 204 -2.54 17.95 5.29
C GLU A 204 -1.31 17.21 4.73
N PHE A 205 -0.72 17.77 3.66
CA PHE A 205 0.48 17.26 3.02
C PHE A 205 1.56 18.33 2.91
N TRP A 206 2.83 17.91 2.94
CA TRP A 206 4.00 18.74 2.70
C TRP A 206 4.86 18.07 1.62
N LEU A 207 4.92 18.71 0.47
CA LEU A 207 5.68 18.27 -0.70
C LEU A 207 7.05 18.92 -0.66
N VAL A 208 8.09 18.14 -0.40
CA VAL A 208 9.47 18.65 -0.41
C VAL A 208 9.90 18.88 -1.85
N ARG A 209 10.29 20.14 -2.17
CA ARG A 209 10.75 20.49 -3.51
C ARG A 209 11.98 19.66 -3.87
N PRO A 210 11.94 18.86 -4.96
CA PRO A 210 13.08 18.03 -5.34
C PRO A 210 14.23 18.87 -5.91
N ALA A 211 15.45 18.38 -5.77
CA ALA A 211 16.60 18.95 -6.46
C ALA A 211 16.49 18.74 -7.99
N PRO A 212 17.20 19.54 -8.82
CA PRO A 212 17.13 19.44 -10.29
C PRO A 212 17.48 18.08 -10.87
N ASN A 213 18.23 17.26 -10.17
CA ASN A 213 18.63 15.91 -10.56
C ASN A 213 18.08 14.81 -9.63
N ALA A 214 17.04 15.11 -8.86
CA ALA A 214 16.47 14.17 -7.91
C ALA A 214 15.85 12.96 -8.62
N THR A 215 16.12 11.77 -8.09
CA THR A 215 15.51 10.50 -8.49
C THR A 215 14.47 10.02 -7.47
N GLU A 216 14.30 10.75 -6.39
CA GLU A 216 13.32 10.49 -5.34
C GLU A 216 12.62 11.78 -4.90
N MET A 217 11.44 11.63 -4.32
CA MET A 217 10.65 12.72 -3.78
C MET A 217 10.15 12.38 -2.38
N THR A 218 10.33 13.31 -1.44
CA THR A 218 9.82 13.18 -0.07
C THR A 218 8.48 13.91 0.06
N ILE A 219 7.51 13.23 0.68
CA ILE A 219 6.18 13.74 0.99
C ILE A 219 5.92 13.45 2.47
N TYR A 220 5.50 14.45 3.22
CA TYR A 220 4.96 14.25 4.57
C TYR A 220 3.45 14.38 4.52
N ALA A 221 2.76 13.65 5.41
CA ALA A 221 1.30 13.71 5.53
C ALA A 221 0.87 13.62 6.99
N LEU A 222 -0.22 14.34 7.31
CA LEU A 222 -0.92 14.27 8.57
C LEU A 222 -2.23 13.52 8.37
N LEU A 223 -2.39 12.42 9.10
CA LEU A 223 -3.60 11.60 9.10
C LEU A 223 -4.44 11.97 10.31
N ASP A 224 -5.76 12.07 10.12
CA ASP A 224 -6.73 12.30 11.19
C ASP A 224 -7.98 11.43 11.01
N SER A 225 -8.53 10.98 12.12
CA SER A 225 -9.81 10.27 12.19
C SER A 225 -10.38 10.34 13.60
N ARG A 226 -11.57 9.76 13.81
CA ARG A 226 -12.21 9.80 15.13
C ARG A 226 -11.32 9.21 16.24
N ARG A 227 -10.67 8.07 15.98
CA ARG A 227 -9.92 7.34 17.00
C ARG A 227 -8.40 7.39 16.87
N VAL A 228 -7.87 7.86 15.74
CA VAL A 228 -6.42 7.87 15.51
C VAL A 228 -6.00 9.16 14.81
N ALA A 229 -4.85 9.71 15.22
CA ALA A 229 -4.10 10.68 14.42
C ALA A 229 -2.70 10.11 14.12
N GLY A 230 -2.13 10.45 12.97
CA GLY A 230 -0.85 9.90 12.53
C GLY A 230 0.02 10.87 11.74
N ALA A 231 1.33 10.73 11.93
CA ALA A 231 2.34 11.40 11.12
C ALA A 231 2.94 10.40 10.13
N TYR A 232 3.06 10.81 8.88
CA TYR A 232 3.60 9.98 7.80
C TYR A 232 4.72 10.67 7.06
N ARG A 233 5.71 9.88 6.61
CA ARG A 233 6.70 10.25 5.61
C ARG A 233 6.71 9.20 4.52
N PHE A 234 6.57 9.64 3.28
CA PHE A 234 6.71 8.83 2.09
C PHE A 234 7.95 9.27 1.32
N ILE A 235 8.77 8.32 0.87
CA ILE A 235 9.87 8.58 -0.07
C ILE A 235 9.57 7.76 -1.34
N LEU A 236 9.16 8.47 -2.37
CA LEU A 236 8.83 7.89 -3.69
C LEU A 236 10.08 7.73 -4.53
N ARG A 237 10.32 6.54 -5.06
CA ARG A 237 11.39 6.22 -6.02
C ARG A 237 10.78 5.54 -7.25
N PRO A 238 10.44 6.30 -8.30
CA PRO A 238 9.93 5.74 -9.54
C PRO A 238 10.98 4.88 -10.25
N GLY A 239 10.55 3.76 -10.83
CA GLY A 239 11.45 2.82 -11.51
C GLY A 239 10.72 1.77 -12.33
N THR A 240 11.43 0.72 -12.77
CA THR A 240 10.79 -0.47 -13.35
C THR A 240 9.78 -1.01 -12.35
N ASP A 241 10.22 -1.19 -11.11
CA ASP A 241 9.38 -1.34 -9.93
C ASP A 241 9.45 -0.02 -9.16
N THR A 242 8.32 0.59 -8.89
CA THR A 242 8.28 1.82 -8.10
C THR A 242 8.27 1.47 -6.63
N ALA A 243 9.19 2.07 -5.87
CA ALA A 243 9.29 1.90 -4.43
C ALA A 243 8.77 3.13 -3.69
N VAL A 244 8.02 2.90 -2.61
CA VAL A 244 7.62 3.94 -1.66
C VAL A 244 8.02 3.49 -0.26
N ASP A 245 9.01 4.18 0.35
CA ASP A 245 9.33 3.98 1.76
C ASP A 245 8.35 4.78 2.62
N VAL A 246 7.72 4.10 3.56
CA VAL A 246 6.76 4.69 4.48
C VAL A 246 7.32 4.63 5.89
N ARG A 247 7.28 5.75 6.59
CA ARG A 247 7.42 5.83 8.04
C ARG A 247 6.15 6.43 8.59
N GLU A 248 5.58 5.76 9.58
CA GLU A 248 4.39 6.24 10.27
C GLU A 248 4.58 6.22 11.78
N ARG A 249 3.98 7.21 12.45
CA ARG A 249 3.83 7.28 13.91
C ARG A 249 2.39 7.61 14.23
N LEU A 250 1.74 6.69 14.94
CA LEU A 250 0.32 6.75 15.24
C LEU A 250 0.09 7.07 16.73
N PHE A 251 -0.98 7.80 17.00
CA PHE A 251 -1.48 8.15 18.33
C PHE A 251 -2.96 7.84 18.39
N LEU A 252 -3.34 6.86 19.20
CA LEU A 252 -4.74 6.52 19.41
C LEU A 252 -5.38 7.54 20.36
N ARG A 253 -6.59 8.02 20.02
CA ARG A 253 -7.45 8.78 20.95
C ARG A 253 -8.21 7.83 21.88
N GLU A 254 -8.65 6.71 21.33
CA GLU A 254 -9.45 5.68 21.99
C GLU A 254 -8.98 4.29 21.55
N HIS A 255 -9.36 3.26 22.28
CA HIS A 255 -9.10 1.89 21.87
C HIS A 255 -9.80 1.56 20.54
N VAL A 256 -9.11 0.80 19.71
CA VAL A 256 -9.63 0.19 18.49
C VAL A 256 -9.60 -1.33 18.64
N THR A 257 -10.47 -2.04 17.95
CA THR A 257 -10.48 -3.51 17.97
C THR A 257 -9.48 -4.08 16.98
N ARG A 258 -9.39 -3.44 15.79
CA ARG A 258 -8.45 -3.81 14.73
C ARG A 258 -7.67 -2.59 14.28
N LEU A 259 -6.35 -2.71 14.28
CA LEU A 259 -5.42 -1.68 13.79
C LEU A 259 -4.60 -2.29 12.65
N GLY A 260 -5.06 -2.07 11.42
CA GLY A 260 -4.42 -2.60 10.23
C GLY A 260 -3.29 -1.69 9.74
N ILE A 261 -2.07 -2.19 9.80
CA ILE A 261 -0.83 -1.52 9.38
C ILE A 261 -0.49 -1.91 7.94
N ALA A 262 0.00 -0.95 7.16
CA ALA A 262 0.34 -1.12 5.75
C ALA A 262 -0.78 -1.78 4.92
N PRO A 263 -2.03 -1.29 5.00
CA PRO A 263 -3.16 -1.96 4.38
C PRO A 263 -3.09 -1.83 2.85
N LEU A 264 -3.43 -2.94 2.19
CA LEU A 264 -3.62 -3.04 0.75
C LEU A 264 -5.08 -3.36 0.45
N THR A 265 -5.62 -2.79 -0.60
CA THR A 265 -7.01 -2.99 -1.02
C THR A 265 -7.05 -3.30 -2.50
N SER A 266 -7.79 -4.34 -2.88
CA SER A 266 -7.84 -4.84 -4.25
C SER A 266 -9.23 -5.38 -4.60
N MET A 267 -9.40 -5.78 -5.86
CA MET A 267 -10.61 -6.39 -6.37
C MET A 267 -10.30 -7.80 -6.89
N PHE A 268 -11.16 -8.76 -6.52
CA PHE A 268 -11.23 -10.10 -7.10
C PHE A 268 -12.69 -10.47 -7.33
N LEU A 269 -13.10 -10.58 -8.59
CA LEU A 269 -14.44 -11.00 -8.98
C LEU A 269 -14.46 -12.47 -9.40
N SER A 270 -13.57 -12.87 -10.29
CA SER A 270 -13.42 -14.22 -10.81
C SER A 270 -11.96 -14.49 -11.20
N GLY A 271 -11.58 -15.77 -11.20
CA GLY A 271 -10.25 -16.23 -11.59
C GLY A 271 -10.26 -17.74 -11.85
N GLU A 272 -9.11 -18.35 -12.15
CA GLU A 272 -9.01 -19.75 -12.54
C GLU A 272 -9.49 -20.76 -11.46
N ASN A 273 -9.49 -20.37 -10.20
CA ASN A 273 -10.01 -21.13 -9.06
C ASN A 273 -11.51 -20.90 -8.82
N GLN A 274 -12.07 -19.85 -9.39
CA GLN A 274 -13.48 -19.46 -9.28
C GLN A 274 -13.92 -18.80 -10.59
N GLY A 275 -14.38 -19.59 -11.54
CA GLY A 275 -14.72 -19.15 -12.89
C GLY A 275 -15.72 -17.99 -12.96
N PRO A 276 -15.81 -17.33 -14.11
CA PRO A 276 -16.63 -16.15 -14.31
C PRO A 276 -18.13 -16.43 -14.17
N ALA A 277 -18.90 -15.36 -13.97
CA ALA A 277 -20.36 -15.44 -14.03
C ALA A 277 -20.83 -15.84 -15.45
N ALA A 278 -21.98 -16.50 -15.53
CA ALA A 278 -22.61 -16.78 -16.82
C ALA A 278 -22.83 -15.45 -17.56
N ASN A 279 -22.44 -15.34 -18.81
CA ASN A 279 -22.47 -14.14 -19.66
C ASN A 279 -21.32 -13.14 -19.52
N ASP A 280 -20.30 -13.37 -18.71
CA ASP A 280 -19.04 -12.65 -18.83
C ASP A 280 -18.13 -13.41 -19.83
N TYR A 281 -17.65 -12.73 -20.87
CA TYR A 281 -16.77 -13.33 -21.86
C TYR A 281 -15.33 -13.45 -21.36
N ARG A 282 -14.98 -12.66 -20.34
CA ARG A 282 -13.63 -12.62 -19.78
C ARG A 282 -13.41 -13.83 -18.89
N PRO A 283 -12.35 -14.62 -19.10
CA PRO A 283 -12.06 -15.78 -18.26
C PRO A 283 -11.84 -15.41 -16.80
N GLU A 284 -11.14 -14.28 -16.56
CA GLU A 284 -10.75 -13.79 -15.24
C GLU A 284 -10.94 -12.27 -15.13
N VAL A 285 -11.33 -11.81 -13.95
CA VAL A 285 -11.52 -10.38 -13.64
C VAL A 285 -11.00 -10.12 -12.22
N HIS A 286 -9.79 -9.59 -12.10
CA HIS A 286 -9.19 -9.24 -10.80
C HIS A 286 -7.98 -8.31 -10.92
N ASP A 287 -7.76 -7.49 -9.91
CA ASP A 287 -6.57 -6.65 -9.75
C ASP A 287 -5.42 -7.39 -9.07
N SER A 288 -5.77 -8.40 -8.29
CA SER A 288 -4.85 -9.33 -7.64
C SER A 288 -5.51 -10.70 -7.58
N ASP A 289 -4.74 -11.76 -7.75
CA ASP A 289 -5.22 -13.16 -7.71
C ASP A 289 -4.80 -13.88 -6.42
N VAL A 290 -3.72 -13.42 -5.76
CA VAL A 290 -3.20 -14.08 -4.57
C VAL A 290 -2.71 -13.11 -3.50
N VAL A 291 -2.73 -13.59 -2.24
CA VAL A 291 -1.93 -13.05 -1.14
C VAL A 291 -0.68 -13.90 -0.99
N SER A 292 0.47 -13.26 -0.98
CA SER A 292 1.74 -13.89 -0.62
C SER A 292 2.26 -13.33 0.69
N MET A 293 2.91 -14.16 1.50
CA MET A 293 3.52 -13.75 2.75
C MET A 293 4.76 -14.57 3.06
N GLN A 294 5.72 -13.94 3.72
CA GLN A 294 6.92 -14.59 4.24
C GLN A 294 7.00 -14.39 5.73
N SER A 295 7.00 -15.50 6.47
CA SER A 295 7.15 -15.48 7.93
C SER A 295 8.57 -15.05 8.34
N GLY A 296 8.73 -14.61 9.59
CA GLY A 296 10.06 -14.33 10.16
C GLY A 296 10.97 -15.55 10.27
N THR A 297 10.42 -16.77 10.19
CA THR A 297 11.17 -18.04 10.15
C THR A 297 11.58 -18.45 8.73
N GLY A 298 11.15 -17.71 7.71
CA GLY A 298 11.51 -17.94 6.31
C GLY A 298 10.53 -18.78 5.51
N GLU A 299 9.42 -19.25 6.10
CA GLU A 299 8.36 -19.93 5.36
C GLU A 299 7.64 -18.94 4.43
N TRP A 300 7.48 -19.33 3.17
CA TRP A 300 6.65 -18.64 2.20
C TRP A 300 5.29 -19.32 2.09
N ILE A 301 4.24 -18.52 2.17
CA ILE A 301 2.85 -18.97 2.06
C ILE A 301 2.18 -18.15 0.97
N MET A 302 1.46 -18.83 0.10
CA MET A 302 0.61 -18.24 -0.92
C MET A 302 -0.82 -18.68 -0.70
N ARG A 303 -1.76 -17.74 -0.77
CA ARG A 303 -3.19 -18.00 -0.71
C ARG A 303 -3.91 -17.38 -1.91
N PRO A 304 -4.50 -18.19 -2.81
CA PRO A 304 -5.41 -17.69 -3.84
C PRO A 304 -6.60 -16.96 -3.23
N LEU A 305 -7.00 -15.85 -3.85
CA LEU A 305 -8.16 -15.08 -3.46
C LEU A 305 -9.46 -15.72 -3.95
N VAL A 306 -10.56 -15.40 -3.28
CA VAL A 306 -11.91 -15.80 -3.68
C VAL A 306 -12.88 -14.63 -3.55
N ASN A 307 -13.97 -14.66 -4.31
CA ASN A 307 -15.14 -13.83 -4.11
C ASN A 307 -16.21 -14.67 -3.38
N PRO A 308 -16.30 -14.59 -2.05
CA PRO A 308 -17.15 -15.49 -1.27
C PRO A 308 -18.61 -15.04 -1.30
N LYS A 309 -19.53 -15.94 -0.97
CA LYS A 309 -20.96 -15.60 -0.77
C LYS A 309 -21.24 -14.85 0.54
N LYS A 310 -20.32 -14.94 1.51
CA LYS A 310 -20.39 -14.29 2.82
C LYS A 310 -18.98 -13.81 3.16
N LEU A 311 -18.91 -12.75 3.97
CA LEU A 311 -17.65 -12.22 4.48
C LEU A 311 -16.76 -13.34 5.02
N LEU A 312 -15.53 -13.40 4.53
CA LEU A 312 -14.47 -14.26 5.05
C LEU A 312 -13.34 -13.40 5.64
N VAL A 313 -12.81 -13.87 6.76
CA VAL A 313 -11.63 -13.29 7.39
C VAL A 313 -10.69 -14.43 7.73
N SER A 314 -9.47 -14.34 7.22
CA SER A 314 -8.40 -15.32 7.48
C SER A 314 -7.23 -14.62 8.14
N SER A 315 -6.61 -15.27 9.14
CA SER A 315 -5.49 -14.71 9.90
C SER A 315 -4.31 -15.68 9.89
N PHE A 316 -3.13 -15.17 9.54
CA PHE A 316 -1.87 -15.92 9.52
C PHE A 316 -0.94 -15.37 10.58
N ALA A 317 -0.94 -16.03 11.75
CA ALA A 317 -0.11 -15.63 12.90
C ALA A 317 1.38 -15.83 12.59
N MET A 318 2.18 -14.81 12.89
CA MET A 318 3.63 -14.86 12.75
C MET A 318 4.32 -13.81 13.62
N ASN A 319 5.63 -13.92 13.76
CA ASN A 319 6.44 -12.95 14.48
C ASN A 319 7.44 -12.33 13.52
N ASN A 320 7.49 -10.99 13.46
CA ASN A 320 8.35 -10.23 12.58
C ASN A 320 8.32 -10.76 11.13
N PRO A 321 7.21 -10.57 10.40
CA PRO A 321 7.11 -11.02 9.02
C PRO A 321 8.23 -10.40 8.17
N ALA A 322 8.81 -11.18 7.26
CA ALA A 322 9.76 -10.65 6.30
C ALA A 322 9.04 -9.86 5.18
N GLY A 323 7.75 -10.12 4.98
CA GLY A 323 6.88 -9.35 4.12
C GLY A 323 5.55 -10.04 3.82
N PHE A 324 4.66 -9.28 3.21
CA PHE A 324 3.38 -9.76 2.69
C PHE A 324 2.91 -8.87 1.54
N GLY A 325 1.97 -9.34 0.75
CA GLY A 325 1.45 -8.51 -0.33
C GLY A 325 0.32 -9.13 -1.12
N LEU A 326 -0.34 -8.30 -1.89
CA LEU A 326 -1.30 -8.68 -2.91
C LEU A 326 -0.58 -8.74 -4.25
N GLN A 327 -0.70 -9.87 -4.94
CA GLN A 327 -0.01 -10.11 -6.20
C GLN A 327 -0.99 -10.43 -7.32
N GLN A 328 -0.63 -9.99 -8.52
CA GLN A 328 -1.26 -10.35 -9.77
C GLN A 328 -0.28 -11.27 -10.49
N ARG A 329 -0.33 -12.57 -10.21
CA ARG A 329 0.64 -13.54 -10.75
C ARG A 329 0.33 -13.94 -12.19
N ASP A 330 -0.94 -13.93 -12.58
CA ASP A 330 -1.29 -14.14 -13.96
C ASP A 330 -1.03 -12.89 -14.81
N ARG A 331 -0.23 -13.04 -15.85
CA ARG A 331 0.23 -11.97 -16.73
C ARG A 331 -0.12 -12.21 -18.20
N SER A 332 -0.92 -13.24 -18.47
CA SER A 332 -1.32 -13.55 -19.84
C SER A 332 -2.57 -12.75 -20.24
N PHE A 333 -2.48 -11.93 -21.29
CA PHE A 333 -3.65 -11.22 -21.81
C PHE A 333 -4.80 -12.19 -22.14
N SER A 334 -4.50 -13.40 -22.67
CA SER A 334 -5.53 -14.38 -23.03
C SER A 334 -6.34 -14.93 -21.85
N HIS A 335 -5.90 -14.68 -20.61
CA HIS A 335 -6.65 -15.06 -19.42
C HIS A 335 -7.65 -13.98 -18.99
N TYR A 336 -7.53 -12.76 -19.52
CA TYR A 336 -8.43 -11.64 -19.22
C TYR A 336 -9.28 -11.20 -20.40
N GLU A 337 -8.68 -11.15 -21.62
CA GLU A 337 -9.33 -10.72 -22.87
C GLU A 337 -9.91 -9.28 -22.80
N ASP A 338 -9.47 -8.44 -21.85
CA ASP A 338 -9.99 -7.09 -21.60
C ASP A 338 -9.03 -6.02 -22.10
N LEU A 339 -9.37 -5.43 -23.26
CA LEU A 339 -8.58 -4.37 -23.91
C LEU A 339 -8.71 -2.99 -23.24
N GLU A 340 -9.67 -2.81 -22.35
CA GLU A 340 -9.89 -1.53 -21.67
C GLU A 340 -9.21 -1.52 -20.29
N SER A 341 -9.39 -2.58 -19.51
CA SER A 341 -8.91 -2.67 -18.12
C SER A 341 -7.46 -3.12 -18.01
N HIS A 342 -6.97 -3.92 -19.00
CA HIS A 342 -5.60 -4.45 -19.01
C HIS A 342 -5.15 -5.04 -17.68
N PHE A 343 -5.93 -5.97 -17.14
CA PHE A 343 -5.67 -6.59 -15.84
C PHE A 343 -4.28 -7.24 -15.76
N GLU A 344 -3.76 -7.80 -16.86
CA GLU A 344 -2.42 -8.39 -16.97
C GLU A 344 -1.28 -7.38 -16.68
N ARG A 345 -1.58 -6.07 -16.73
CA ARG A 345 -0.63 -4.98 -16.52
C ARG A 345 -0.77 -4.30 -15.16
N ARG A 346 -1.72 -4.73 -14.33
CA ARG A 346 -1.90 -4.19 -12.99
C ARG A 346 -0.79 -4.68 -12.06
N PRO A 347 -0.23 -3.81 -11.19
CA PRO A 347 0.91 -4.19 -10.37
C PRO A 347 0.55 -5.16 -9.24
N SER A 348 1.51 -5.98 -8.85
CA SER A 348 1.57 -6.58 -7.53
C SER A 348 2.11 -5.58 -6.54
N VAL A 349 1.69 -5.62 -5.27
CA VAL A 349 2.30 -4.81 -4.21
C VAL A 349 2.82 -5.69 -3.10
N TRP A 350 4.11 -5.54 -2.81
CA TRP A 350 4.79 -6.20 -1.70
C TRP A 350 5.11 -5.20 -0.59
N VAL A 351 4.66 -5.50 0.63
CA VAL A 351 5.00 -4.78 1.86
C VAL A 351 6.23 -5.44 2.46
N GLN A 352 7.32 -4.69 2.55
CA GLN A 352 8.56 -5.14 3.17
C GLN A 352 8.80 -4.33 4.46
N PRO A 353 8.65 -4.92 5.65
CA PRO A 353 9.00 -4.27 6.92
C PRO A 353 10.44 -3.76 6.94
N ARG A 354 10.66 -2.58 7.50
CA ARG A 354 11.96 -1.95 7.72
C ARG A 354 12.25 -1.76 9.21
N SER A 355 11.24 -1.90 10.05
CA SER A 355 11.33 -2.04 11.50
C SER A 355 10.77 -3.39 11.93
N GLY A 356 11.00 -3.82 13.18
CA GLY A 356 10.36 -5.01 13.72
C GLY A 356 8.86 -4.77 13.88
N PHE A 357 8.03 -5.60 13.25
CA PHE A 357 6.57 -5.55 13.37
C PHE A 357 6.06 -6.30 14.62
N GLY A 358 6.93 -7.11 15.26
CA GLY A 358 6.60 -7.87 16.48
C GLY A 358 5.75 -9.10 16.19
N ALA A 359 5.05 -9.56 17.25
CA ALA A 359 4.05 -10.61 17.14
C ALA A 359 2.73 -10.05 16.60
N GLY A 360 2.05 -10.81 15.77
CA GLY A 360 0.80 -10.41 15.15
C GLY A 360 0.40 -11.37 14.06
N HIS A 361 -0.41 -10.90 13.13
CA HIS A 361 -0.85 -11.72 12.00
C HIS A 361 -1.10 -10.87 10.74
N VAL A 362 -0.93 -11.49 9.59
CA VAL A 362 -1.46 -10.97 8.33
C VAL A 362 -2.93 -11.34 8.28
N GLU A 363 -3.81 -10.35 8.23
CA GLU A 363 -5.25 -10.54 8.09
C GLU A 363 -5.67 -10.31 6.64
N ILE A 364 -6.48 -11.23 6.14
CA ILE A 364 -7.07 -11.21 4.80
C ILE A 364 -8.57 -11.10 4.96
N VAL A 365 -9.15 -10.05 4.41
CA VAL A 365 -10.58 -9.81 4.40
C VAL A 365 -11.10 -9.93 2.98
N GLU A 366 -12.04 -10.84 2.74
CA GLU A 366 -12.67 -11.11 1.44
C GLU A 366 -14.17 -10.85 1.58
N ILE A 367 -14.63 -9.79 0.92
CA ILE A 367 -16.00 -9.28 0.99
C ILE A 367 -16.76 -9.75 -0.26
N PRO A 368 -18.01 -10.22 -0.15
CA PRO A 368 -18.82 -10.52 -1.34
C PRO A 368 -18.98 -9.29 -2.24
N THR A 369 -18.73 -9.45 -3.54
CA THR A 369 -19.03 -8.40 -4.52
C THR A 369 -19.84 -8.94 -5.69
N PRO A 370 -20.85 -8.19 -6.18
CA PRO A 370 -21.61 -8.59 -7.36
C PRO A 370 -20.90 -8.26 -8.68
N ASP A 371 -19.94 -7.34 -8.67
CA ASP A 371 -19.27 -6.82 -9.86
C ASP A 371 -17.86 -6.27 -9.54
N GLU A 372 -17.15 -5.84 -10.56
CA GLU A 372 -15.76 -5.35 -10.51
C GLU A 372 -15.60 -3.91 -10.03
N THR A 373 -16.70 -3.19 -9.75
CA THR A 373 -16.63 -1.77 -9.38
C THR A 373 -16.26 -1.54 -7.92
N ASN A 374 -16.30 -2.60 -7.10
CA ASN A 374 -16.03 -2.54 -5.68
C ASN A 374 -14.72 -3.26 -5.34
N ASP A 375 -13.81 -2.57 -4.67
CA ASP A 375 -12.68 -3.22 -4.01
C ASP A 375 -13.22 -4.13 -2.89
N ASN A 376 -13.02 -5.44 -3.01
CA ASN A 376 -13.58 -6.43 -2.09
C ASN A 376 -12.53 -7.23 -1.31
N ILE A 377 -11.26 -6.93 -1.50
CA ILE A 377 -10.14 -7.57 -0.83
C ILE A 377 -9.38 -6.54 -0.01
N VAL A 378 -9.13 -6.83 1.28
CA VAL A 378 -8.26 -6.01 2.14
C VAL A 378 -7.26 -6.92 2.84
N VAL A 379 -5.98 -6.54 2.81
CA VAL A 379 -4.90 -7.27 3.48
C VAL A 379 -4.06 -6.29 4.29
N TYR A 380 -3.76 -6.62 5.55
CA TYR A 380 -2.95 -5.78 6.42
C TYR A 380 -2.23 -6.59 7.50
N TRP A 381 -1.24 -5.98 8.11
CA TRP A 381 -0.64 -6.48 9.34
C TRP A 381 -1.46 -6.01 10.54
N MET A 382 -1.82 -6.94 11.43
CA MET A 382 -2.45 -6.65 12.71
C MET A 382 -1.52 -7.03 13.86
N PRO A 383 -1.02 -6.07 14.67
CA PRO A 383 -0.24 -6.38 15.87
C PRO A 383 -1.09 -7.07 16.93
N ASP A 384 -0.53 -8.08 17.62
CA ASP A 384 -1.21 -8.74 18.74
C ASP A 384 -1.40 -7.82 19.95
N VAL A 385 -0.49 -6.85 20.12
CA VAL A 385 -0.54 -5.84 21.19
C VAL A 385 -0.80 -4.49 20.58
N LEU A 386 -1.97 -3.93 20.87
CA LEU A 386 -2.35 -2.59 20.44
C LEU A 386 -1.81 -1.54 21.41
N PRO A 387 -1.37 -0.36 20.91
CA PRO A 387 -0.90 0.71 21.79
C PRO A 387 -2.03 1.24 22.66
N SER A 388 -1.68 1.70 23.87
CA SER A 388 -2.60 2.45 24.72
C SER A 388 -2.92 3.81 24.10
N PRO A 389 -4.10 4.41 24.39
CA PRO A 389 -4.38 5.77 23.96
C PRO A 389 -3.27 6.74 24.35
N GLN A 390 -2.89 7.64 23.44
CA GLN A 390 -1.82 8.64 23.54
C GLN A 390 -0.39 8.07 23.54
N GLU A 391 -0.17 6.77 23.64
CA GLU A 391 1.15 6.17 23.44
C GLU A 391 1.48 6.09 21.94
N PRO A 392 2.66 6.57 21.52
CA PRO A 392 3.05 6.48 20.11
C PRO A 392 3.40 5.04 19.74
N VAL A 393 3.01 4.64 18.53
CA VAL A 393 3.51 3.41 17.90
C VAL A 393 4.08 3.75 16.54
N ASP A 394 5.25 3.17 16.24
CA ASP A 394 6.01 3.41 15.02
C ASP A 394 6.06 2.18 14.13
N PHE A 395 5.89 2.40 12.83
CA PHE A 395 6.18 1.39 11.81
C PHE A 395 6.97 2.02 10.66
N GLU A 396 7.92 1.25 10.13
CA GLU A 396 8.63 1.59 8.91
C GLU A 396 8.57 0.40 7.97
N TYR A 397 8.19 0.65 6.71
CA TYR A 397 8.09 -0.38 5.68
C TYR A 397 8.31 0.22 4.29
N ARG A 398 8.59 -0.66 3.33
CA ARG A 398 8.65 -0.33 1.90
C ARG A 398 7.52 -1.02 1.17
N LEU A 399 6.85 -0.28 0.31
CA LEU A 399 5.93 -0.79 -0.68
C LEU A 399 6.64 -0.87 -2.03
N LEU A 400 6.53 -2.02 -2.70
CA LEU A 400 7.08 -2.24 -4.02
C LEU A 400 5.93 -2.53 -4.99
N TRP A 401 5.69 -1.63 -5.96
CA TRP A 401 4.77 -1.84 -7.07
C TRP A 401 5.51 -2.55 -8.19
N GLN A 402 5.27 -3.86 -8.35
CA GLN A 402 6.03 -4.78 -9.18
C GLN A 402 5.18 -5.38 -10.29
N MET A 403 5.79 -5.78 -11.40
CA MET A 403 5.12 -6.50 -12.48
C MET A 403 6.02 -7.58 -13.09
N GLN A 404 7.29 -7.28 -13.38
CA GLN A 404 8.22 -8.23 -14.01
C GLN A 404 9.15 -8.91 -12.99
N ASN A 405 9.46 -8.24 -11.88
CA ASN A 405 10.37 -8.72 -10.84
C ASN A 405 9.58 -8.92 -9.53
N GLU A 406 8.54 -9.73 -9.59
CA GLU A 406 7.70 -9.98 -8.41
C GLU A 406 8.48 -10.67 -7.30
N THR A 407 8.19 -10.26 -6.07
CA THR A 407 8.76 -10.89 -4.89
C THR A 407 8.04 -12.21 -4.62
N HIS A 408 8.75 -13.32 -4.69
CA HIS A 408 8.24 -14.68 -4.46
C HIS A 408 9.28 -15.56 -3.77
N ALA A 409 8.88 -16.78 -3.42
CA ALA A 409 9.78 -17.77 -2.83
C ALA A 409 11.00 -18.04 -3.75
N PRO A 410 12.22 -18.06 -3.20
CA PRO A 410 13.43 -18.24 -4.01
C PRO A 410 13.61 -19.66 -4.56
N GLN A 411 12.95 -20.66 -3.97
CA GLN A 411 13.00 -22.05 -4.42
C GLN A 411 12.10 -22.29 -5.65
N SER A 412 10.82 -22.29 -5.41
CA SER A 412 9.78 -22.40 -6.43
C SER A 412 8.47 -21.87 -5.84
N TRP A 413 7.59 -21.42 -6.71
CA TRP A 413 6.34 -20.79 -6.35
C TRP A 413 5.17 -21.35 -7.19
N VAL A 414 3.96 -21.15 -6.70
CA VAL A 414 2.72 -21.49 -7.41
C VAL A 414 2.48 -20.46 -8.50
N THR A 415 2.23 -20.91 -9.70
CA THR A 415 1.88 -20.05 -10.83
C THR A 415 0.40 -20.09 -11.15
N GLN A 416 -0.26 -21.21 -10.88
CA GLN A 416 -1.68 -21.37 -11.19
C GLN A 416 -2.37 -22.27 -10.16
N THR A 417 -3.64 -21.97 -9.87
CA THR A 417 -4.51 -22.76 -9.01
C THR A 417 -5.87 -22.92 -9.69
N ARG A 418 -6.16 -24.10 -10.23
CA ARG A 418 -7.45 -24.39 -10.86
C ARG A 418 -8.28 -25.30 -9.99
N ARG A 419 -9.57 -25.02 -9.93
CA ARG A 419 -10.55 -25.86 -9.26
C ARG A 419 -11.35 -26.64 -10.29
N GLY A 420 -11.44 -27.96 -10.11
CA GLY A 420 -12.17 -28.85 -10.97
C GLY A 420 -11.33 -30.05 -11.42
N HIS A 421 -11.91 -30.89 -12.21
CA HIS A 421 -11.29 -32.13 -12.72
C HIS A 421 -11.49 -32.26 -14.23
N GLY A 422 -10.61 -33.04 -14.86
CA GLY A 422 -10.80 -33.52 -16.22
C GLY A 422 -11.92 -34.56 -16.32
N PHE A 423 -12.00 -35.27 -17.46
CA PHE A 423 -12.99 -36.30 -17.66
C PHE A 423 -12.87 -37.41 -16.60
N ARG A 424 -14.02 -37.80 -16.01
CA ARG A 424 -14.17 -38.97 -15.13
C ARG A 424 -15.31 -39.85 -15.59
N LYS A 425 -15.03 -41.15 -15.67
CA LYS A 425 -16.03 -42.15 -16.04
C LYS A 425 -17.14 -42.28 -14.98
N VAL A 426 -16.77 -42.19 -13.71
CA VAL A 426 -17.70 -42.24 -12.58
C VAL A 426 -17.68 -40.87 -11.89
N GLN A 427 -18.85 -40.26 -11.80
CA GLN A 427 -19.03 -39.01 -11.06
C GLN A 427 -19.27 -39.32 -9.58
N ASP A 428 -18.60 -38.59 -8.71
CA ASP A 428 -18.80 -38.60 -7.27
C ASP A 428 -18.82 -37.18 -6.70
N LYS A 429 -18.93 -37.04 -5.38
CA LYS A 429 -18.96 -35.72 -4.69
C LYS A 429 -17.57 -35.17 -4.36
N SER A 430 -16.50 -35.80 -4.83
CA SER A 430 -15.16 -35.32 -4.57
C SER A 430 -14.89 -33.99 -5.30
N LEU A 431 -14.07 -33.18 -4.68
CA LEU A 431 -13.58 -31.91 -5.21
C LEU A 431 -12.09 -32.05 -5.57
N ASP A 432 -11.66 -31.27 -6.54
CA ASP A 432 -10.29 -31.34 -7.02
C ASP A 432 -9.68 -29.95 -7.14
N PHE A 433 -8.37 -29.89 -6.86
CA PHE A 433 -7.49 -28.81 -7.26
C PHE A 433 -6.36 -29.30 -8.15
N VAL A 434 -6.01 -28.48 -9.12
CA VAL A 434 -4.84 -28.63 -9.99
C VAL A 434 -3.96 -27.40 -9.78
N ILE A 435 -2.76 -27.61 -9.25
CA ILE A 435 -1.85 -26.57 -8.81
C ILE A 435 -0.55 -26.70 -9.58
N ASP A 436 -0.13 -25.66 -10.29
CA ASP A 436 1.12 -25.64 -11.02
C ASP A 436 2.20 -24.85 -10.26
N PHE A 437 3.37 -25.47 -10.12
CA PHE A 437 4.54 -24.90 -9.48
C PHE A 437 5.66 -24.71 -10.49
N GLN A 438 6.35 -23.57 -10.42
CA GLN A 438 7.54 -23.26 -11.21
C GLN A 438 8.65 -22.67 -10.33
N GLY A 439 9.87 -22.72 -10.82
CA GLY A 439 11.00 -22.08 -10.17
C GLY A 439 12.29 -22.89 -10.21
N PRO A 440 13.41 -22.29 -9.80
CA PRO A 440 14.74 -22.86 -9.97
C PRO A 440 14.98 -24.16 -9.20
N ALA A 441 14.28 -24.41 -8.08
CA ALA A 441 14.43 -25.66 -7.35
C ALA A 441 13.80 -26.85 -8.07
N LEU A 442 12.74 -26.63 -8.84
CA LEU A 442 12.07 -27.67 -9.63
C LEU A 442 12.73 -27.84 -11.00
N SER A 443 13.04 -26.74 -11.71
CA SER A 443 13.60 -26.81 -13.06
C SER A 443 15.02 -27.38 -13.14
N LYS A 444 15.77 -27.40 -12.02
CA LYS A 444 17.12 -27.97 -11.92
C LYS A 444 17.13 -29.42 -11.48
N LEU A 445 15.99 -30.03 -11.20
CA LEU A 445 15.94 -31.43 -10.82
C LEU A 445 16.36 -32.33 -11.99
N PRO A 446 17.13 -33.40 -11.74
CA PRO A 446 17.44 -34.36 -12.77
C PRO A 446 16.18 -35.08 -13.22
N HIS A 447 16.18 -35.56 -14.48
CA HIS A 447 15.07 -36.34 -15.01
C HIS A 447 14.80 -37.57 -14.13
N GLY A 448 13.55 -37.81 -13.76
CA GLY A 448 13.15 -38.91 -12.87
C GLY A 448 13.39 -38.64 -11.38
N ALA A 449 13.72 -37.39 -10.99
CA ALA A 449 13.83 -37.04 -9.58
C ALA A 449 12.51 -37.29 -8.85
N GLU A 450 12.61 -37.90 -7.68
CA GLU A 450 11.46 -38.15 -6.80
C GLU A 450 11.03 -36.83 -6.14
N VAL A 451 9.80 -36.37 -6.39
CA VAL A 451 9.17 -35.21 -5.76
C VAL A 451 7.89 -35.67 -5.07
N GLU A 452 7.81 -35.39 -3.78
CA GLU A 452 6.69 -35.78 -2.93
C GLU A 452 5.79 -34.58 -2.66
N PRO A 453 4.46 -34.68 -2.86
CA PRO A 453 3.52 -33.70 -2.36
C PRO A 453 3.26 -33.92 -0.86
N VAL A 454 3.35 -32.86 -0.08
CA VAL A 454 2.89 -32.84 1.32
C VAL A 454 1.57 -32.09 1.34
N VAL A 455 0.47 -32.80 1.61
CA VAL A 455 -0.88 -32.24 1.60
C VAL A 455 -1.53 -32.48 2.97
N THR A 456 -2.08 -31.41 3.53
CA THR A 456 -2.85 -31.46 4.78
C THR A 456 -4.19 -30.75 4.61
N ALA A 457 -5.17 -31.15 5.39
CA ALA A 457 -6.50 -30.57 5.42
C ALA A 457 -6.95 -30.42 6.88
N ASP A 458 -7.91 -29.54 7.11
CA ASP A 458 -8.60 -29.47 8.38
C ASP A 458 -9.55 -30.68 8.60
N SER A 459 -10.24 -30.70 9.73
CA SER A 459 -11.15 -31.80 10.10
C SER A 459 -12.40 -31.89 9.20
N ASN A 460 -12.69 -30.88 8.36
CA ASN A 460 -13.84 -30.86 7.46
C ASN A 460 -13.53 -31.44 6.09
N ALA A 461 -12.31 -31.92 5.84
CA ALA A 461 -11.97 -32.57 4.59
C ALA A 461 -11.25 -33.91 4.80
N ARG A 462 -11.48 -34.84 3.89
CA ARG A 462 -10.75 -36.08 3.79
C ARG A 462 -10.04 -36.17 2.44
N ILE A 463 -8.71 -36.10 2.47
CA ILE A 463 -7.89 -36.28 1.27
C ILE A 463 -8.07 -37.72 0.77
N LEU A 464 -8.40 -37.87 -0.51
CA LEU A 464 -8.55 -39.15 -1.20
C LEU A 464 -7.29 -39.52 -1.97
N GLU A 465 -6.68 -38.50 -2.62
CA GLU A 465 -5.56 -38.71 -3.52
C GLU A 465 -4.77 -37.39 -3.64
N SER A 466 -3.45 -37.49 -3.73
CA SER A 466 -2.58 -36.36 -4.09
C SER A 466 -1.40 -36.89 -4.91
N ASN A 467 -1.17 -36.28 -6.08
CA ASN A 467 -0.11 -36.69 -7.00
C ASN A 467 0.68 -35.46 -7.47
N ALA A 468 2.01 -35.57 -7.46
CA ALA A 468 2.89 -34.58 -8.06
C ALA A 468 3.65 -35.23 -9.25
N TYR A 469 3.67 -34.52 -10.37
CA TYR A 469 4.35 -35.01 -11.59
C TYR A 469 4.92 -33.81 -12.38
N PRO A 470 5.97 -34.06 -13.20
CA PRO A 470 6.54 -33.00 -14.03
C PRO A 470 5.50 -32.41 -14.98
N ASN A 471 5.55 -31.09 -15.13
CA ASN A 471 4.84 -30.36 -16.16
C ASN A 471 5.85 -29.97 -17.25
N GLU A 472 5.90 -30.78 -18.33
CA GLU A 472 6.88 -30.60 -19.39
C GLU A 472 6.70 -29.28 -20.16
N GLU A 473 5.47 -28.75 -20.24
CA GLU A 473 5.16 -27.50 -20.94
C GLU A 473 5.79 -26.27 -20.23
N THR A 474 5.88 -26.33 -18.90
CA THR A 474 6.36 -25.19 -18.09
C THR A 474 7.75 -25.42 -17.50
N GLY A 475 8.27 -26.65 -17.56
CA GLY A 475 9.49 -27.06 -16.86
C GLY A 475 9.36 -27.07 -15.33
N GLY A 476 8.13 -27.07 -14.83
CA GLY A 476 7.79 -27.13 -13.41
C GLY A 476 7.16 -28.46 -13.00
N TYR A 477 6.30 -28.42 -12.00
CA TYR A 477 5.55 -29.57 -11.50
C TYR A 477 4.08 -29.23 -11.32
N ARG A 478 3.22 -30.21 -11.58
CA ARG A 478 1.78 -30.15 -11.30
C ARG A 478 1.46 -31.03 -10.09
N LEU A 479 0.74 -30.46 -9.13
CA LEU A 479 0.12 -31.15 -8.02
C LEU A 479 -1.39 -31.25 -8.26
N THR A 480 -1.94 -32.46 -8.16
CA THR A 480 -3.40 -32.68 -8.12
C THR A 480 -3.80 -33.14 -6.73
N ILE A 481 -4.87 -32.56 -6.20
CA ILE A 481 -5.44 -32.91 -4.89
C ILE A 481 -6.91 -33.27 -5.11
N ARG A 482 -7.32 -34.45 -4.65
CA ARG A 482 -8.71 -34.89 -4.63
C ARG A 482 -9.14 -35.12 -3.19
N PHE A 483 -10.28 -34.58 -2.80
CA PHE A 483 -10.77 -34.68 -1.44
C PHE A 483 -12.30 -34.64 -1.37
N ASN A 484 -12.85 -35.15 -0.26
CA ASN A 484 -14.26 -34.99 0.09
C ASN A 484 -14.39 -33.92 1.17
N ARG A 485 -15.30 -32.94 0.96
CA ARG A 485 -15.83 -32.10 2.03
C ARG A 485 -16.82 -32.94 2.85
N LEU A 486 -16.76 -32.84 4.18
CA LEU A 486 -17.61 -33.63 5.08
C LEU A 486 -18.90 -32.89 5.48
N ASP A 487 -18.83 -31.56 5.62
CA ASP A 487 -19.95 -30.68 5.97
C ASP A 487 -19.94 -29.45 5.03
N ASP A 488 -20.94 -29.35 4.19
CA ASP A 488 -21.07 -28.28 3.18
C ASP A 488 -21.28 -26.89 3.81
N ALA A 489 -21.77 -26.82 5.05
CA ALA A 489 -22.01 -25.57 5.78
C ALA A 489 -20.74 -24.99 6.40
N LYS A 490 -19.62 -25.73 6.36
CA LYS A 490 -18.33 -25.31 6.92
C LYS A 490 -17.28 -25.08 5.84
N PRO A 491 -16.33 -24.18 6.04
CA PRO A 491 -15.19 -24.04 5.15
C PRO A 491 -14.28 -25.27 5.21
N VAL A 492 -13.42 -25.42 4.22
CA VAL A 492 -12.30 -26.39 4.23
C VAL A 492 -11.00 -25.63 4.07
N GLU A 493 -10.06 -25.83 4.99
CA GLU A 493 -8.69 -25.33 4.89
C GLU A 493 -7.77 -26.42 4.38
N LEU A 494 -7.05 -26.13 3.29
CA LEU A 494 -6.06 -27.02 2.68
C LEU A 494 -4.69 -26.36 2.69
N ARG A 495 -3.63 -27.16 2.87
CA ARG A 495 -2.23 -26.73 2.70
C ARG A 495 -1.47 -27.76 1.90
N ALA A 496 -0.58 -27.31 1.01
CA ALA A 496 0.25 -28.21 0.23
C ALA A 496 1.59 -27.55 -0.15
N PHE A 497 2.64 -28.35 -0.23
CA PHE A 497 3.92 -27.97 -0.79
C PHE A 497 4.65 -29.18 -1.37
N LEU A 498 5.68 -28.93 -2.17
CA LEU A 498 6.51 -29.96 -2.77
C LEU A 498 7.83 -30.09 -2.01
N ARG A 499 8.28 -31.33 -1.80
CA ARG A 499 9.58 -31.64 -1.20
C ARG A 499 10.27 -32.80 -1.91
N ASN A 500 11.55 -33.00 -1.59
CA ASN A 500 12.30 -34.22 -1.87
C ASN A 500 13.13 -34.61 -0.64
N LYS A 501 14.02 -35.58 -0.81
CA LYS A 501 14.93 -36.03 0.27
C LYS A 501 15.86 -34.92 0.79
N SER A 502 16.13 -33.88 0.00
CA SER A 502 17.00 -32.76 0.36
C SER A 502 16.25 -31.62 1.09
N GLY A 503 14.94 -31.61 1.11
CA GLY A 503 14.12 -30.60 1.79
C GLY A 503 12.96 -30.08 0.95
N THR A 504 12.43 -28.91 1.37
CA THR A 504 11.32 -28.21 0.72
C THR A 504 11.74 -27.60 -0.60
N LEU A 505 10.96 -27.83 -1.66
CA LEU A 505 11.21 -27.36 -3.02
C LEU A 505 10.36 -26.16 -3.41
N SER A 506 9.25 -25.89 -2.72
CA SER A 506 8.30 -24.84 -3.10
C SER A 506 7.82 -24.04 -1.90
N GLU A 507 7.18 -22.88 -2.18
CA GLU A 507 6.34 -22.23 -1.19
C GLU A 507 5.17 -23.13 -0.78
N THR A 508 4.52 -22.79 0.34
CA THR A 508 3.31 -23.44 0.82
C THR A 508 2.09 -22.80 0.14
N TRP A 509 1.37 -23.58 -0.65
CA TRP A 509 0.03 -23.27 -1.12
C TRP A 509 -0.96 -23.49 0.03
N SER A 510 -1.80 -22.51 0.31
CA SER A 510 -2.86 -22.55 1.31
C SER A 510 -4.17 -22.15 0.63
N TYR A 511 -5.27 -22.85 0.88
CA TYR A 511 -6.56 -22.55 0.27
C TYR A 511 -7.70 -22.68 1.27
N LEU A 512 -8.54 -21.63 1.36
CA LEU A 512 -9.81 -21.71 2.07
C LEU A 512 -10.95 -21.89 1.07
N LEU A 513 -11.52 -23.08 1.04
CA LEU A 513 -12.72 -23.33 0.26
C LEU A 513 -13.95 -22.89 1.07
N PRO A 514 -14.68 -21.84 0.63
CA PRO A 514 -15.83 -21.33 1.37
C PRO A 514 -16.94 -22.37 1.53
N PRO A 515 -17.84 -22.21 2.50
CA PRO A 515 -19.11 -22.93 2.55
C PRO A 515 -19.92 -22.75 1.27
N THR A 516 -20.76 -23.71 0.91
CA THR A 516 -21.62 -23.68 -0.30
C THR A 516 -22.85 -22.79 -0.12
#